data_6bf00dfb658ee420b43a391cd54fdadd
#
_entry.id   6bf00dfb658ee420b43a391cd54fdadd
#
_cell.length_a   1.000
_cell.length_b   1.000
_cell.length_c   1.000
_cell.angle_alpha   90.00
_cell.angle_beta   90.00
_cell.angle_gamma   90.00
#
_symmetry.space_group_name_H-M   'P 1'
#
loop_
_entity.id
_entity.type
_entity.pdbx_description
1 polymer ?
#
loop_
_entity_poly.entity_id
_entity_poly.type
_entity_poly.pdbx_seq_one_letter_code
_entity_poly.pdbx_strand_id
1 'polypeptide(L)'
;MLPFTLNGSFDLHITDYCNLHCKGCVVLDYNQSGEVTNEKYTLDNVIDVISNLKKFNLKLEELKILGGEPTLHTDLNQIIDYIKSTNTVEKLTLVTNGLNFTKEVVETLTKLDRIIISIYPMSRSIESVFSKSKLGDMLSSKVHIDYLYQEYFFLYGYKQDGLEYNNELNWKRCLQKNDCRVINLDGLYRCTITYSEKKNLCEWNNRQEIIDFIESDIPLSHCKDCPMPAKTTKWETNNSPIDLKNSMRGLNLIKTWSQK
;
A
#
# COMPACT_ATOMS: atom_id res chain seq x y z
N MET A 1 3.34 -22.18 -22.57
CA MET A 1 3.23 -20.73 -22.83
C MET A 1 3.91 -20.01 -21.67
N LEU A 2 4.77 -19.02 -21.95
CA LEU A 2 5.39 -18.23 -20.88
C LEU A 2 4.34 -17.38 -20.15
N PRO A 3 4.53 -17.09 -18.86
CA PRO A 3 3.63 -16.20 -18.13
C PRO A 3 3.69 -14.78 -18.71
N PHE A 4 2.57 -14.08 -18.66
CA PHE A 4 2.49 -12.67 -19.04
C PHE A 4 2.68 -11.80 -17.79
N THR A 5 3.63 -10.87 -17.85
CA THR A 5 3.86 -9.93 -16.76
C THR A 5 2.95 -8.71 -16.93
N LEU A 6 2.09 -8.47 -15.96
CA LEU A 6 1.32 -7.22 -15.85
C LEU A 6 2.27 -6.13 -15.37
N ASN A 7 2.45 -5.09 -16.19
CA ASN A 7 3.37 -3.99 -15.91
C ASN A 7 2.84 -3.06 -14.82
N GLY A 8 3.76 -2.33 -14.17
CA GLY A 8 3.47 -1.40 -13.09
C GLY A 8 3.29 -2.08 -11.73
N SER A 9 2.76 -1.37 -10.77
CA SER A 9 2.63 -1.90 -9.42
C SER A 9 1.18 -2.13 -8.99
N PHE A 10 1.00 -3.15 -8.17
CA PHE A 10 -0.28 -3.60 -7.65
C PHE A 10 -0.26 -3.58 -6.12
N ASP A 11 -1.28 -2.99 -5.53
CA ASP A 11 -1.47 -2.87 -4.10
C ASP A 11 -2.28 -4.05 -3.58
N LEU A 12 -1.76 -4.80 -2.63
CA LEU A 12 -2.46 -5.84 -1.87
C LEU A 12 -2.66 -5.36 -0.44
N HIS A 13 -3.90 -5.03 -0.11
CA HIS A 13 -4.28 -4.58 1.24
C HIS A 13 -4.48 -5.80 2.13
N ILE A 14 -3.54 -6.07 3.05
CA ILE A 14 -3.62 -7.24 3.93
C ILE A 14 -4.29 -6.97 5.27
N THR A 15 -4.56 -5.71 5.62
CA THR A 15 -5.22 -5.33 6.87
C THR A 15 -5.76 -3.91 6.80
N ASP A 16 -6.87 -3.65 7.47
CA ASP A 16 -7.39 -2.30 7.70
C ASP A 16 -6.91 -1.73 9.05
N TYR A 17 -6.34 -2.58 9.91
CA TYR A 17 -5.83 -2.12 11.21
C TYR A 17 -4.58 -1.26 11.03
N CYS A 18 -4.58 -0.09 11.70
CA CYS A 18 -3.46 0.85 11.69
C CYS A 18 -3.27 1.47 13.08
N ASN A 19 -2.04 1.72 13.47
CA ASN A 19 -1.69 2.48 14.68
C ASN A 19 -1.72 4.01 14.46
N LEU A 20 -2.04 4.47 13.25
CA LEU A 20 -2.32 5.86 12.91
C LEU A 20 -3.74 5.99 12.37
N HIS A 21 -4.43 7.07 12.76
CA HIS A 21 -5.78 7.40 12.27
C HIS A 21 -5.70 8.72 11.49
N CYS A 22 -4.99 8.68 10.35
CA CYS A 22 -4.77 9.85 9.51
C CYS A 22 -6.09 10.29 8.88
N LYS A 23 -6.42 11.58 8.97
CA LYS A 23 -7.54 12.17 8.23
C LYS A 23 -7.23 12.17 6.73
N GLY A 24 -8.19 11.75 5.92
CA GLY A 24 -8.01 11.64 4.47
C GLY A 24 -7.19 10.41 4.05
N CYS A 25 -7.03 9.43 4.94
CA CYS A 25 -6.41 8.16 4.59
C CYS A 25 -7.33 7.36 3.67
N VAL A 26 -6.85 7.04 2.48
CA VAL A 26 -7.63 6.29 1.49
C VAL A 26 -8.09 4.93 1.98
N VAL A 27 -7.38 4.31 2.93
CA VAL A 27 -7.73 3.00 3.49
C VAL A 27 -8.77 3.12 4.62
N LEU A 28 -8.70 4.19 5.44
CA LEU A 28 -9.56 4.36 6.63
C LEU A 28 -10.81 5.19 6.36
N ASP A 29 -10.73 6.21 5.47
CA ASP A 29 -11.87 7.10 5.16
C ASP A 29 -12.95 6.44 4.30
N TYR A 30 -12.63 5.28 3.71
CA TYR A 30 -13.60 4.56 2.88
C TYR A 30 -14.67 3.81 3.66
N ASN A 31 -14.41 3.52 4.90
CA ASN A 31 -15.47 3.09 5.79
C ASN A 31 -16.29 4.31 6.22
N GLN A 32 -17.15 4.81 5.34
CA GLN A 32 -18.07 5.94 5.59
C GLN A 32 -18.97 5.75 6.82
N SER A 33 -18.98 4.55 7.41
CA SER A 33 -19.62 4.27 8.70
C SER A 33 -18.82 4.77 9.91
N GLY A 34 -17.57 5.21 9.73
CA GLY A 34 -16.68 5.56 10.84
C GLY A 34 -16.21 4.34 11.66
N GLU A 35 -16.60 3.15 11.26
CA GLU A 35 -16.14 1.90 11.82
C GLU A 35 -14.89 1.46 11.06
N VAL A 36 -13.75 1.43 11.74
CA VAL A 36 -12.58 0.72 11.28
C VAL A 36 -12.96 -0.76 11.28
N THR A 37 -13.25 -1.31 10.12
CA THR A 37 -13.37 -2.76 10.00
C THR A 37 -11.98 -3.29 10.27
N ASN A 38 -11.78 -3.99 11.38
CA ASN A 38 -10.50 -4.68 11.66
C ASN A 38 -10.35 -5.90 10.74
N GLU A 39 -10.76 -5.75 9.48
CA GLU A 39 -10.60 -6.79 8.48
C GLU A 39 -9.11 -6.96 8.19
N LYS A 40 -8.69 -8.18 8.22
CA LYS A 40 -7.36 -8.57 7.75
C LYS A 40 -7.48 -9.79 6.84
N TYR A 41 -6.68 -9.81 5.81
CA TYR A 41 -6.50 -11.00 5.02
C TYR A 41 -5.77 -12.05 5.84
N THR A 42 -6.32 -13.24 5.87
CA THR A 42 -5.59 -14.41 6.36
C THR A 42 -4.52 -14.80 5.34
N LEU A 43 -3.59 -15.66 5.75
CA LEU A 43 -2.64 -16.27 4.80
C LEU A 43 -3.38 -16.98 3.65
N ASP A 44 -4.50 -17.68 3.94
CA ASP A 44 -5.30 -18.37 2.91
C ASP A 44 -5.88 -17.40 1.88
N ASN A 45 -6.35 -16.23 2.29
CA ASN A 45 -6.81 -15.19 1.35
C ASN A 45 -5.69 -14.75 0.40
N VAL A 46 -4.48 -14.58 0.90
CA VAL A 46 -3.32 -14.25 0.06
C VAL A 46 -2.97 -15.41 -0.87
N ILE A 47 -3.05 -16.65 -0.38
CA ILE A 47 -2.86 -17.85 -1.20
C ILE A 47 -3.84 -17.87 -2.36
N ASP A 48 -5.11 -17.57 -2.12
CA ASP A 48 -6.14 -17.54 -3.15
C ASP A 48 -5.87 -16.46 -4.21
N VAL A 49 -5.51 -15.24 -3.80
CA VAL A 49 -5.13 -14.16 -4.73
C VAL A 49 -3.97 -14.59 -5.62
N ILE A 50 -2.90 -15.12 -5.03
CA ILE A 50 -1.70 -15.54 -5.78
C ILE A 50 -1.99 -16.78 -6.65
N SER A 51 -2.87 -17.67 -6.21
CA SER A 51 -3.29 -18.84 -6.97
C SER A 51 -4.06 -18.44 -8.23
N ASN A 52 -4.85 -17.36 -8.18
CA ASN A 52 -5.50 -16.80 -9.36
C ASN A 52 -4.48 -16.29 -10.39
N LEU A 53 -3.41 -15.62 -9.97
CA LEU A 53 -2.33 -15.25 -10.90
C LEU A 53 -1.74 -16.48 -11.60
N LYS A 54 -1.45 -17.54 -10.86
CA LYS A 54 -0.95 -18.82 -11.42
C LYS A 54 -1.95 -19.44 -12.38
N LYS A 55 -3.23 -19.53 -11.99
CA LYS A 55 -4.31 -20.09 -12.80
C LYS A 55 -4.41 -19.43 -14.17
N PHE A 56 -4.26 -18.11 -14.22
CA PHE A 56 -4.32 -17.35 -15.46
C PHE A 56 -2.95 -17.17 -16.14
N ASN A 57 -1.91 -17.81 -15.62
CA ASN A 57 -0.53 -17.69 -16.12
C ASN A 57 -0.07 -16.24 -16.23
N LEU A 58 -0.30 -15.46 -15.14
CA LEU A 58 0.06 -14.07 -14.99
C LEU A 58 1.17 -13.91 -13.95
N LYS A 59 1.99 -12.87 -14.14
CA LYS A 59 2.94 -12.35 -13.15
C LYS A 59 2.69 -10.86 -12.93
N LEU A 60 3.15 -10.35 -11.80
CA LEU A 60 3.17 -8.92 -11.50
C LEU A 60 4.62 -8.41 -11.57
N GLU A 61 4.83 -7.27 -12.21
CA GLU A 61 6.12 -6.56 -12.16
C GLU A 61 6.45 -6.15 -10.72
N GLU A 62 5.51 -5.51 -10.01
CA GLU A 62 5.65 -5.17 -8.60
C GLU A 62 4.35 -5.44 -7.83
N LEU A 63 4.47 -6.11 -6.68
CA LEU A 63 3.39 -6.21 -5.68
C LEU A 63 3.78 -5.42 -4.44
N LYS A 64 2.93 -4.48 -4.04
CA LYS A 64 3.08 -3.73 -2.80
C LYS A 64 2.15 -4.31 -1.73
N ILE A 65 2.73 -4.83 -0.68
CA ILE A 65 1.99 -5.20 0.53
C ILE A 65 1.76 -3.91 1.33
N LEU A 66 0.50 -3.59 1.57
CA LEU A 66 0.08 -2.43 2.33
C LEU A 66 -1.28 -2.68 3.01
N GLY A 67 -1.98 -1.62 3.41
CA GLY A 67 -3.27 -1.66 4.07
C GLY A 67 -3.38 -0.52 5.05
N GLY A 68 -3.81 -0.79 6.29
CA GLY A 68 -3.61 0.10 7.42
C GLY A 68 -2.11 0.19 7.73
N GLU A 69 -1.63 -0.65 8.65
CA GLU A 69 -0.18 -0.81 8.88
C GLU A 69 0.20 -2.30 8.79
N PRO A 70 0.83 -2.74 7.69
CA PRO A 70 1.09 -4.15 7.44
C PRO A 70 2.07 -4.78 8.44
N THR A 71 2.95 -4.00 9.08
CA THR A 71 3.88 -4.52 10.10
C THR A 71 3.19 -4.95 11.40
N LEU A 72 1.91 -4.64 11.56
CA LEU A 72 1.07 -5.10 12.67
C LEU A 72 0.34 -6.41 12.36
N HIS A 73 0.46 -6.91 11.12
CA HIS A 73 -0.19 -8.16 10.72
C HIS A 73 0.53 -9.38 11.28
N THR A 74 -0.19 -10.25 11.98
CA THR A 74 0.38 -11.44 12.66
C THR A 74 1.05 -12.42 11.71
N ASP A 75 0.53 -12.55 10.51
CA ASP A 75 0.98 -13.54 9.52
C ASP A 75 1.91 -12.92 8.45
N LEU A 76 2.40 -11.68 8.67
CA LEU A 76 3.20 -10.95 7.69
C LEU A 76 4.40 -11.77 7.18
N ASN A 77 5.08 -12.47 8.09
CA ASN A 77 6.23 -13.28 7.73
C ASN A 77 5.85 -14.44 6.80
N GLN A 78 4.78 -15.15 7.11
CA GLN A 78 4.28 -16.27 6.30
C GLN A 78 3.75 -15.79 4.94
N ILE A 79 3.09 -14.64 4.90
CA ILE A 79 2.61 -14.00 3.67
C ILE A 79 3.80 -13.69 2.74
N ILE A 80 4.85 -13.05 3.25
CA ILE A 80 6.04 -12.72 2.47
C ILE A 80 6.72 -14.01 1.96
N ASP A 81 6.92 -14.99 2.84
CA ASP A 81 7.54 -16.27 2.48
C ASP A 81 6.75 -16.99 1.38
N TYR A 82 5.42 -17.02 1.50
CA TYR A 82 4.57 -17.63 0.50
C TYR A 82 4.69 -16.92 -0.85
N ILE A 83 4.50 -15.60 -0.91
CA ILE A 83 4.58 -14.83 -2.16
C ILE A 83 5.93 -15.05 -2.84
N LYS A 84 7.04 -14.92 -2.12
CA LYS A 84 8.40 -15.13 -2.65
C LYS A 84 8.61 -16.54 -3.19
N SER A 85 8.00 -17.55 -2.57
CA SER A 85 8.12 -18.94 -3.02
C SER A 85 7.44 -19.22 -4.37
N THR A 86 6.51 -18.37 -4.79
CA THR A 86 5.63 -18.65 -5.94
C THR A 86 6.18 -18.20 -7.27
N ASN A 87 7.17 -17.31 -7.28
CA ASN A 87 7.73 -16.69 -8.49
C ASN A 87 6.66 -16.04 -9.41
N THR A 88 5.56 -15.55 -8.81
CA THR A 88 4.48 -14.82 -9.52
C THR A 88 4.65 -13.30 -9.46
N VAL A 89 5.58 -12.82 -8.65
CA VAL A 89 5.89 -11.41 -8.42
C VAL A 89 7.37 -11.21 -8.66
N GLU A 90 7.73 -10.25 -9.52
CA GLU A 90 9.13 -9.96 -9.83
C GLU A 90 9.77 -9.11 -8.73
N LYS A 91 9.02 -8.16 -8.17
CA LYS A 91 9.48 -7.28 -7.10
C LYS A 91 8.42 -7.18 -5.99
N LEU A 92 8.79 -7.59 -4.80
CA LEU A 92 7.93 -7.52 -3.60
C LEU A 92 8.32 -6.32 -2.74
N THR A 93 7.40 -5.37 -2.64
CA THR A 93 7.56 -4.11 -1.87
C THR A 93 6.61 -4.12 -0.67
N LEU A 94 7.01 -3.49 0.42
CA LEU A 94 6.12 -3.21 1.55
C LEU A 94 6.08 -1.71 1.81
N VAL A 95 4.87 -1.18 2.06
CA VAL A 95 4.65 0.22 2.43
C VAL A 95 4.26 0.28 3.90
N THR A 96 5.00 1.04 4.70
CA THR A 96 4.81 1.13 6.16
C THR A 96 4.94 2.56 6.68
N ASN A 97 4.29 2.86 7.79
CA ASN A 97 4.54 4.11 8.52
C ASN A 97 5.83 4.07 9.39
N GLY A 98 6.49 2.92 9.46
CA GLY A 98 7.77 2.73 10.15
C GLY A 98 7.72 2.80 11.68
N LEU A 99 6.54 2.85 12.30
CA LEU A 99 6.41 2.99 13.76
C LEU A 99 6.52 1.67 14.52
N ASN A 100 6.48 0.52 13.83
CA ASN A 100 6.53 -0.81 14.44
C ASN A 100 7.77 -1.61 13.99
N PHE A 101 8.95 -1.04 14.07
CA PHE A 101 10.20 -1.75 13.75
C PHE A 101 10.75 -2.48 14.96
N THR A 102 10.16 -3.61 15.32
CA THR A 102 10.75 -4.57 16.26
C THR A 102 11.83 -5.38 15.56
N LYS A 103 12.64 -6.11 16.31
CA LYS A 103 13.69 -6.98 15.74
C LYS A 103 13.06 -8.01 14.80
N GLU A 104 11.99 -8.67 15.22
CA GLU A 104 11.27 -9.70 14.47
C GLU A 104 10.69 -9.14 13.16
N VAL A 105 10.12 -7.93 13.23
CA VAL A 105 9.62 -7.24 12.04
C VAL A 105 10.77 -6.93 11.08
N VAL A 106 11.87 -6.36 11.57
CA VAL A 106 13.02 -6.03 10.71
C VAL A 106 13.62 -7.28 10.07
N GLU A 107 13.76 -8.39 10.82
CA GLU A 107 14.21 -9.69 10.27
C GLU A 107 13.27 -10.16 9.15
N THR A 108 11.96 -10.05 9.34
CA THR A 108 10.95 -10.37 8.30
C THR A 108 11.13 -9.50 7.06
N LEU A 109 11.32 -8.19 7.25
CA LEU A 109 11.46 -7.23 6.16
C LEU A 109 12.74 -7.43 5.32
N THR A 110 13.77 -8.10 5.85
CA THR A 110 14.99 -8.43 5.07
C THR A 110 14.75 -9.38 3.89
N LYS A 111 13.57 -9.96 3.78
CA LYS A 111 13.16 -10.87 2.70
C LYS A 111 12.57 -10.13 1.49
N LEU A 112 12.26 -8.85 1.64
CA LEU A 112 11.67 -8.01 0.61
C LEU A 112 12.71 -7.49 -0.38
N ASP A 113 12.26 -7.04 -1.53
CA ASP A 113 13.11 -6.37 -2.52
C ASP A 113 13.18 -4.86 -2.25
N ARG A 114 12.08 -4.29 -1.71
CA ARG A 114 11.96 -2.85 -1.43
C ARG A 114 11.06 -2.57 -0.24
N ILE A 115 11.37 -1.50 0.47
CA ILE A 115 10.51 -0.94 1.53
C ILE A 115 10.31 0.54 1.27
N ILE A 116 9.05 1.00 1.35
CA ILE A 116 8.71 2.42 1.33
C ILE A 116 8.26 2.81 2.73
N ILE A 117 9.02 3.69 3.38
CA ILE A 117 8.69 4.21 4.71
C ILE A 117 8.02 5.57 4.56
N SER A 118 6.72 5.64 4.87
CA SER A 118 5.97 6.89 4.88
C SER A 118 6.28 7.70 6.12
N ILE A 119 6.93 8.85 5.95
CA ILE A 119 7.35 9.75 7.02
C ILE A 119 6.30 10.84 7.21
N TYR A 120 5.57 10.77 8.30
CA TYR A 120 4.60 11.79 8.69
C TYR A 120 5.22 12.87 9.59
N PRO A 121 4.58 14.04 9.79
CA PRO A 121 5.14 15.13 10.60
C PRO A 121 5.57 14.70 12.01
N MET A 122 4.84 13.77 12.63
CA MET A 122 5.17 13.22 13.95
C MET A 122 6.33 12.24 13.95
N SER A 123 6.65 11.62 12.82
CA SER A 123 7.64 10.55 12.69
C SER A 123 8.91 10.97 11.93
N ARG A 124 9.15 12.26 11.75
CA ARG A 124 10.30 12.80 10.99
C ARG A 124 11.67 12.30 11.48
N SER A 125 11.76 11.89 12.73
CA SER A 125 13.00 11.34 13.27
C SER A 125 13.28 9.89 12.87
N ILE A 126 12.32 9.18 12.26
CA ILE A 126 12.47 7.76 11.89
C ILE A 126 13.70 7.55 11.03
N GLU A 127 13.85 8.30 9.94
CA GLU A 127 14.96 8.15 9.01
C GLU A 127 16.30 8.31 9.75
N SER A 128 16.47 9.37 10.55
CA SER A 128 17.71 9.62 11.26
C SER A 128 18.00 8.64 12.39
N VAL A 129 16.98 8.09 13.03
CA VAL A 129 17.10 7.07 14.09
C VAL A 129 17.40 5.72 13.47
N PHE A 130 16.69 5.37 12.41
CA PHE A 130 16.81 4.09 11.76
C PHE A 130 18.16 3.96 11.03
N SER A 131 18.55 4.95 10.24
CA SER A 131 19.81 4.98 9.50
C SER A 131 21.07 4.95 10.39
N LYS A 132 20.94 5.24 11.69
CA LYS A 132 22.04 5.18 12.67
C LYS A 132 21.96 3.95 13.57
N SER A 133 21.06 3.03 13.31
CA SER A 133 20.84 1.84 14.13
C SER A 133 21.39 0.58 13.47
N LYS A 134 21.83 -0.39 14.27
CA LYS A 134 22.24 -1.71 13.76
C LYS A 134 21.12 -2.41 12.97
N LEU A 135 19.85 -2.17 13.32
CA LEU A 135 18.70 -2.71 12.59
C LEU A 135 18.56 -2.05 11.22
N GLY A 136 18.80 -0.74 11.14
CA GLY A 136 18.84 -0.01 9.88
C GLY A 136 19.97 -0.48 8.97
N ASP A 137 21.17 -0.66 9.51
CA ASP A 137 22.33 -1.20 8.77
C ASP A 137 22.03 -2.61 8.24
N MET A 138 21.44 -3.47 9.08
CA MET A 138 21.07 -4.83 8.70
C MET A 138 20.05 -4.83 7.57
N LEU A 139 19.03 -3.98 7.63
CA LEU A 139 17.98 -3.91 6.63
C LEU A 139 18.50 -3.30 5.32
N SER A 140 19.16 -2.15 5.39
CA SER A 140 19.67 -1.43 4.20
C SER A 140 20.75 -2.19 3.43
N SER A 141 21.45 -3.13 4.09
CA SER A 141 22.40 -4.02 3.43
C SER A 141 21.74 -5.09 2.54
N LYS A 142 20.43 -5.32 2.68
CA LYS A 142 19.70 -6.40 1.99
C LYS A 142 18.53 -5.90 1.15
N VAL A 143 17.96 -4.75 1.52
CA VAL A 143 16.69 -4.25 0.97
C VAL A 143 16.85 -2.80 0.56
N HIS A 144 16.28 -2.43 -0.60
CA HIS A 144 16.18 -1.04 -1.00
C HIS A 144 15.16 -0.30 -0.15
N ILE A 145 15.54 0.83 0.45
CA ILE A 145 14.67 1.62 1.34
C ILE A 145 14.46 3.01 0.76
N ASP A 146 13.19 3.36 0.55
CA ASP A 146 12.77 4.71 0.18
C ASP A 146 12.04 5.37 1.35
N TYR A 147 12.31 6.67 1.52
CA TYR A 147 11.59 7.51 2.49
C TYR A 147 10.65 8.45 1.75
N LEU A 148 9.35 8.32 2.01
CA LEU A 148 8.31 9.15 1.41
C LEU A 148 7.75 10.12 2.45
N TYR A 149 8.08 11.41 2.32
CA TYR A 149 7.61 12.44 3.25
C TYR A 149 6.16 12.85 2.94
N GLN A 150 5.26 12.59 3.89
CA GLN A 150 3.82 12.78 3.78
C GLN A 150 3.38 14.01 4.61
N GLU A 151 3.65 15.21 4.11
CA GLU A 151 3.18 16.45 4.74
C GLU A 151 1.75 16.80 4.35
N TYR A 152 1.32 16.31 3.20
CA TYR A 152 -0.01 16.55 2.63
C TYR A 152 -0.60 15.25 2.11
N PHE A 153 -1.90 15.09 2.26
CA PHE A 153 -2.68 14.06 1.61
C PHE A 153 -3.44 14.60 0.41
N PHE A 154 -3.58 13.78 -0.62
CA PHE A 154 -4.52 14.06 -1.69
C PHE A 154 -5.93 13.74 -1.22
N LEU A 155 -6.85 14.67 -1.44
CA LEU A 155 -8.27 14.45 -1.17
C LEU A 155 -8.89 13.69 -2.35
N TYR A 156 -8.81 12.38 -2.30
CA TYR A 156 -9.41 11.51 -3.31
C TYR A 156 -10.94 11.52 -3.18
N GLY A 157 -11.63 11.46 -4.34
CA GLY A 157 -13.08 11.25 -4.36
C GLY A 157 -13.96 12.45 -3.96
N TYR A 158 -13.37 13.57 -3.54
CA TYR A 158 -14.14 14.77 -3.18
C TYR A 158 -14.33 15.68 -4.40
N LYS A 159 -15.57 15.78 -4.91
CA LYS A 159 -15.93 16.79 -5.90
C LYS A 159 -15.71 18.18 -5.32
N GLN A 160 -15.11 19.04 -6.13
CA GLN A 160 -15.04 20.47 -5.85
C GLN A 160 -16.10 21.19 -6.64
N ASP A 161 -16.99 21.92 -5.95
CA ASP A 161 -17.94 22.79 -6.63
C ASP A 161 -17.22 23.86 -7.46
N GLY A 162 -17.65 24.04 -8.70
CA GLY A 162 -17.13 25.05 -9.60
C GLY A 162 -15.90 24.69 -10.42
N LEU A 163 -15.38 23.45 -10.34
CA LEU A 163 -14.34 22.97 -11.24
C LEU A 163 -14.94 22.03 -12.31
N GLU A 164 -14.64 22.33 -13.56
CA GLU A 164 -14.90 21.41 -14.66
C GLU A 164 -13.80 20.33 -14.68
N TYR A 165 -14.18 19.09 -14.48
CA TYR A 165 -13.29 17.94 -14.53
C TYR A 165 -13.39 17.28 -15.89
N ASN A 166 -12.25 17.15 -16.56
CA ASN A 166 -12.14 16.44 -17.82
C ASN A 166 -11.54 15.05 -17.59
N ASN A 167 -12.30 14.03 -17.94
CA ASN A 167 -11.92 12.64 -17.74
C ASN A 167 -10.57 12.28 -18.38
N GLU A 168 -10.37 12.65 -19.65
CA GLU A 168 -9.12 12.37 -20.36
C GLU A 168 -7.94 13.16 -19.79
N LEU A 169 -8.16 14.43 -19.42
CA LEU A 169 -7.12 15.28 -18.86
C LEU A 169 -6.67 14.76 -17.50
N ASN A 170 -7.63 14.37 -16.65
CA ASN A 170 -7.34 13.78 -15.34
C ASN A 170 -6.59 12.47 -15.47
N TRP A 171 -6.99 11.61 -16.41
CA TRP A 171 -6.30 10.35 -16.70
C TRP A 171 -4.85 10.61 -17.19
N LYS A 172 -4.65 11.50 -18.14
CA LYS A 172 -3.31 11.85 -18.64
C LYS A 172 -2.39 12.39 -17.55
N ARG A 173 -2.93 13.16 -16.61
CA ARG A 173 -2.19 13.77 -15.49
C ARG A 173 -2.06 12.87 -14.26
N CYS A 174 -2.75 11.74 -14.22
CA CYS A 174 -2.73 10.86 -13.07
C CYS A 174 -1.35 10.23 -12.90
N LEU A 175 -0.65 10.58 -11.83
CA LEU A 175 0.65 10.03 -11.49
C LEU A 175 0.54 8.58 -10.97
N GLN A 176 -0.66 8.17 -10.56
CA GLN A 176 -0.90 6.88 -9.90
C GLN A 176 -1.50 5.82 -10.82
N LYS A 177 -1.80 6.14 -12.08
CA LYS A 177 -2.49 5.22 -12.99
C LYS A 177 -1.79 3.87 -13.22
N ASN A 178 -0.47 3.84 -13.03
CA ASN A 178 0.34 2.62 -13.14
C ASN A 178 0.89 2.12 -11.80
N ASP A 179 0.73 2.91 -10.71
CA ASP A 179 1.38 2.66 -9.43
C ASP A 179 0.41 2.39 -8.26
N CYS A 180 -0.91 2.47 -8.52
CA CYS A 180 -1.94 2.30 -7.49
C CYS A 180 -3.08 1.41 -7.98
N ARG A 181 -2.77 0.37 -8.74
CA ARG A 181 -3.70 -0.70 -9.08
C ARG A 181 -3.90 -1.59 -7.86
N VAL A 182 -5.08 -2.15 -7.70
CA VAL A 182 -5.35 -3.03 -6.55
C VAL A 182 -5.65 -4.43 -7.03
N ILE A 183 -5.13 -5.41 -6.32
CA ILE A 183 -5.42 -6.83 -6.49
C ILE A 183 -6.02 -7.39 -5.20
N ASN A 184 -7.09 -8.15 -5.31
CA ASN A 184 -7.75 -8.79 -4.18
C ASN A 184 -8.40 -10.12 -4.56
N LEU A 185 -9.19 -10.70 -3.64
CA LEU A 185 -9.91 -11.97 -3.86
C LEU A 185 -10.88 -11.90 -5.05
N ASP A 186 -11.54 -10.77 -5.24
CA ASP A 186 -12.58 -10.60 -6.26
C ASP A 186 -12.00 -10.33 -7.65
N GLY A 187 -10.78 -9.78 -7.74
CA GLY A 187 -10.14 -9.43 -9.01
C GLY A 187 -9.16 -8.28 -8.92
N LEU A 188 -9.13 -7.47 -9.97
CA LEU A 188 -8.22 -6.34 -10.13
C LEU A 188 -8.98 -5.04 -10.32
N TYR A 189 -8.42 -3.97 -9.78
CA TYR A 189 -8.89 -2.60 -9.98
C TYR A 189 -7.75 -1.75 -10.54
N ARG A 190 -8.07 -0.84 -11.44
CA ARG A 190 -7.06 0.07 -12.03
C ARG A 190 -6.77 1.29 -11.18
N CYS A 191 -7.47 1.45 -10.07
CA CYS A 191 -7.32 2.61 -9.19
C CYS A 191 -7.78 2.26 -7.77
N THR A 192 -7.01 2.67 -6.76
CA THR A 192 -7.36 2.48 -5.34
C THR A 192 -8.71 3.12 -4.98
N ILE A 193 -9.08 4.24 -5.61
CA ILE A 193 -10.38 4.89 -5.37
C ILE A 193 -11.52 3.98 -5.85
N THR A 194 -11.38 3.37 -7.04
CA THR A 194 -12.43 2.47 -7.55
C THR A 194 -12.52 1.19 -6.73
N TYR A 195 -11.41 0.73 -6.18
CA TYR A 195 -11.39 -0.39 -5.23
C TYR A 195 -12.25 -0.09 -4.00
N SER A 196 -12.05 1.05 -3.39
CA SER A 196 -12.80 1.44 -2.20
C SER A 196 -14.29 1.62 -2.46
N GLU A 197 -14.66 2.15 -3.62
CA GLU A 197 -16.05 2.26 -4.05
C GLU A 197 -16.62 0.95 -4.60
N LYS A 198 -15.81 -0.13 -4.67
CA LYS A 198 -16.15 -1.42 -5.30
C LYS A 198 -16.69 -1.26 -6.73
N LYS A 199 -16.11 -0.33 -7.49
CA LYS A 199 -16.47 -0.02 -8.88
C LYS A 199 -15.33 -0.37 -9.82
N ASN A 200 -15.69 -0.67 -11.08
CA ASN A 200 -14.71 -0.99 -12.12
C ASN A 200 -13.78 -2.16 -11.74
N LEU A 201 -14.37 -3.22 -11.19
CA LEU A 201 -13.71 -4.49 -10.92
C LEU A 201 -13.55 -5.29 -12.21
N CYS A 202 -12.38 -5.82 -12.46
CA CYS A 202 -12.14 -6.93 -13.38
C CYS A 202 -12.02 -8.22 -12.58
N GLU A 203 -13.06 -9.04 -12.63
CA GLU A 203 -13.11 -10.31 -11.91
C GLU A 203 -12.12 -11.34 -12.49
N TRP A 204 -11.80 -12.37 -11.68
CA TRP A 204 -10.95 -13.49 -12.09
C TRP A 204 -11.64 -14.46 -13.06
N ASN A 205 -12.06 -13.98 -14.24
CA ASN A 205 -12.83 -14.76 -15.19
C ASN A 205 -11.98 -15.27 -16.36
N ASN A 206 -11.23 -14.38 -17.01
CA ASN A 206 -10.57 -14.66 -18.27
C ASN A 206 -9.22 -13.95 -18.33
N ARG A 207 -8.17 -14.68 -18.74
CA ARG A 207 -6.82 -14.14 -18.85
C ARG A 207 -6.72 -12.92 -19.78
N GLN A 208 -7.33 -12.99 -20.97
CA GLN A 208 -7.26 -11.91 -21.94
C GLN A 208 -8.01 -10.67 -21.47
N GLU A 209 -9.19 -10.84 -20.86
CA GLU A 209 -9.95 -9.74 -20.26
C GLU A 209 -9.15 -9.02 -19.17
N ILE A 210 -8.42 -9.77 -18.33
CA ILE A 210 -7.56 -9.20 -17.29
C ILE A 210 -6.44 -8.36 -17.92
N ILE A 211 -5.77 -8.90 -18.96
CA ILE A 211 -4.70 -8.17 -19.65
C ILE A 211 -5.26 -6.91 -20.31
N ASP A 212 -6.34 -7.03 -21.07
CA ASP A 212 -6.95 -5.91 -21.80
C ASP A 212 -7.44 -4.82 -20.82
N PHE A 213 -8.00 -5.22 -19.67
CA PHE A 213 -8.44 -4.29 -18.64
C PHE A 213 -7.27 -3.51 -18.03
N ILE A 214 -6.18 -4.20 -17.69
CA ILE A 214 -5.02 -3.58 -17.02
C ILE A 214 -4.21 -2.73 -18.00
N GLU A 215 -4.00 -3.18 -19.23
CA GLU A 215 -3.22 -2.46 -20.24
C GLU A 215 -4.02 -1.36 -20.97
N SER A 216 -5.32 -1.24 -20.69
CA SER A 216 -6.17 -0.22 -21.31
C SER A 216 -5.75 1.19 -20.92
N ASP A 217 -5.52 2.06 -21.90
CA ASP A 217 -5.29 3.52 -21.69
C ASP A 217 -6.61 4.34 -21.70
N ILE A 218 -7.75 3.67 -21.70
CA ILE A 218 -9.06 4.33 -21.63
C ILE A 218 -9.30 4.84 -20.20
N PRO A 219 -9.65 6.12 -20.03
CA PRO A 219 -9.96 6.67 -18.70
C PRO A 219 -11.12 5.94 -18.04
N LEU A 220 -11.04 5.73 -16.74
CA LEU A 220 -12.17 5.25 -15.96
C LEU A 220 -13.25 6.35 -15.86
N SER A 221 -14.53 5.95 -15.84
CA SER A 221 -15.64 6.90 -15.67
C SER A 221 -15.51 7.78 -14.42
N HIS A 222 -14.85 7.24 -13.38
CA HIS A 222 -14.57 7.93 -12.13
C HIS A 222 -13.52 9.05 -12.27
N CYS A 223 -12.64 9.01 -13.28
CA CYS A 223 -11.60 10.03 -13.46
C CYS A 223 -12.17 11.45 -13.64
N LYS A 224 -13.39 11.58 -14.13
CA LYS A 224 -14.08 12.88 -14.27
C LYS A 224 -14.34 13.57 -12.93
N ASP A 225 -14.47 12.80 -11.85
CA ASP A 225 -14.80 13.29 -10.51
C ASP A 225 -13.56 13.31 -9.60
N CYS A 226 -12.39 12.90 -10.11
CA CYS A 226 -11.16 12.80 -9.34
C CYS A 226 -10.44 14.14 -9.24
N PRO A 227 -10.21 14.69 -8.06
CA PRO A 227 -9.52 15.97 -7.87
C PRO A 227 -8.00 15.89 -8.04
N MET A 228 -7.44 14.72 -8.31
CA MET A 228 -6.02 14.57 -8.57
C MET A 228 -5.57 15.31 -9.83
N PRO A 229 -4.48 16.07 -9.80
CA PRO A 229 -3.55 16.35 -8.69
C PRO A 229 -3.83 17.66 -7.94
N ALA A 230 -5.04 18.23 -8.05
CA ALA A 230 -5.27 19.64 -7.74
C ALA A 230 -5.56 19.94 -6.26
N LYS A 231 -5.98 18.96 -5.45
CA LYS A 231 -6.35 19.25 -4.05
C LYS A 231 -5.61 18.38 -3.06
N THR A 232 -4.89 19.05 -2.17
CA THR A 232 -4.24 18.43 -1.02
C THR A 232 -4.76 19.03 0.28
N THR A 233 -4.76 18.24 1.35
CA THR A 233 -4.95 18.72 2.73
C THR A 233 -3.69 18.47 3.52
N LYS A 234 -3.43 19.34 4.49
CA LYS A 234 -2.32 19.11 5.43
C LYS A 234 -2.58 17.84 6.21
N TRP A 235 -1.52 17.05 6.44
CA TRP A 235 -1.65 15.84 7.24
C TRP A 235 -2.12 16.16 8.66
N GLU A 236 -3.14 15.45 9.12
CA GLU A 236 -3.68 15.47 10.48
C GLU A 236 -4.03 14.05 10.90
N THR A 237 -4.17 13.82 12.20
CA THR A 237 -4.59 12.54 12.74
C THR A 237 -5.67 12.71 13.81
N ASN A 238 -6.54 11.71 13.94
CA ASN A 238 -7.53 11.63 15.02
C ASN A 238 -6.98 10.95 16.27
N ASN A 239 -5.74 10.46 16.26
CA ASN A 239 -5.12 9.87 17.45
C ASN A 239 -4.99 10.89 18.56
N SER A 240 -5.27 10.46 19.79
CA SER A 240 -4.91 11.24 20.98
C SER A 240 -3.37 11.33 21.14
N PRO A 241 -2.85 12.30 21.90
CA PRO A 241 -1.40 12.36 22.20
C PRO A 241 -0.87 11.08 22.88
N ILE A 242 -1.71 10.39 23.65
CA ILE A 242 -1.34 9.12 24.30
C ILE A 242 -1.23 8.01 23.25
N ASP A 243 -2.17 7.93 22.31
CA ASP A 243 -2.12 6.93 21.22
C ASP A 243 -0.90 7.14 20.35
N LEU A 244 -0.58 8.38 19.98
CA LEU A 244 0.61 8.72 19.23
C LEU A 244 1.89 8.30 19.97
N LYS A 245 1.97 8.54 21.29
CA LYS A 245 3.09 8.10 22.11
C LYS A 245 3.23 6.58 22.13
N ASN A 246 2.11 5.87 22.21
CA ASN A 246 2.10 4.40 22.15
C ASN A 246 2.52 3.89 20.77
N SER A 247 2.04 4.51 19.70
CA SER A 247 2.42 4.18 18.33
C SER A 247 3.92 4.37 18.07
N MET A 248 4.57 5.31 18.77
CA MET A 248 6.01 5.58 18.67
C MET A 248 6.89 4.65 19.51
N ARG A 249 6.33 3.64 20.20
CA ARG A 249 7.13 2.69 21.01
C ARG A 249 8.19 1.96 20.21
N GLY A 250 7.91 1.61 18.96
CA GLY A 250 8.87 0.99 18.05
C GLY A 250 10.12 1.85 17.86
N LEU A 251 9.96 3.17 17.67
CA LEU A 251 11.09 4.12 17.59
C LEU A 251 11.94 4.17 18.86
N ASN A 252 11.31 4.08 20.02
CA ASN A 252 12.03 4.05 21.28
C ASN A 252 12.81 2.74 21.47
N LEU A 253 12.26 1.61 21.00
CA LEU A 253 12.97 0.34 20.98
C LEU A 253 14.21 0.41 20.08
N ILE A 254 14.11 0.99 18.88
CA ILE A 254 15.25 1.18 17.99
C ILE A 254 16.33 2.03 18.67
N LYS A 255 15.97 3.11 19.36
CA LYS A 255 16.90 3.97 20.13
C LYS A 255 17.65 3.20 21.22
N THR A 256 16.96 2.33 21.96
CA THR A 256 17.58 1.51 23.02
C THR A 256 18.51 0.42 22.47
N TRP A 257 18.23 -0.09 21.26
CA TRP A 257 19.08 -1.09 20.60
C TRP A 257 20.31 -0.49 19.92
N SER A 258 20.29 0.80 19.57
CA SER A 258 21.44 1.50 18.99
C SER A 258 22.50 1.88 20.05
N GLN A 259 22.17 1.81 21.33
CA GLN A 259 23.07 2.15 22.45
C GLN A 259 23.77 0.93 23.06
N LYS A 260 23.52 -0.27 22.59
CA LYS A 260 24.21 -1.51 22.97
C LYS A 260 25.04 -2.06 21.81
#